data_4ea367749c7fd53f80b5e41e9d522cc8
#
_entry.id   4ea367749c7fd53f80b5e41e9d522cc8
#
_cell.length_a   1.000
_cell.length_b   1.000
_cell.length_c   1.000
_cell.angle_alpha   90.00
_cell.angle_beta   90.00
_cell.angle_gamma   90.00
#
_symmetry.space_group_name_H-M   'P 1'
#
loop_
_entity.id
_entity.type
_entity.pdbx_description
1 polymer ?
#
loop_
_entity_poly.entity_id
_entity_poly.type
_entity_poly.pdbx_seq_one_letter_code
_entity_poly.pdbx_strand_id
1 'polypeptide(L)'
;MKFLHCVAATLLLAGSLPAIALADDLASRAGLPLEQTASRGITTRDPSTIVKCKDEFWVFYTGRGVPSFHSKDLVKWEPGPPVFQAAPEWIATVVPGNRNMSYWAPDVIHLGDRYLLYYAVSSFGKITSAIGLATTPTLDPADPAYHWTDHGVVVESREGGDFNTIDPSVFSDTNGTLWLAFGSYWSGIKLVQLDPKTGKRLTPDAPFSSLAYNQSIEASCLYKHDGYYYLFVNWGSCCRGVNSTYNIRVGRSRKVTGPYIDKDGVDMLKAGGTLLLSSQGPLFGPGHAGILVDHGKSWFTSDFEGDSRMGGKATLAIMPLSWKSGWPKVEIVDK
;
A
#
# COMPACT_ATOMS: atom_id res chain seq x y z
N MET A 1 31.46 84.07 -16.59
CA MET A 1 31.04 83.10 -17.62
C MET A 1 31.36 81.68 -17.08
N LYS A 2 30.35 81.01 -16.57
CA LYS A 2 30.50 79.63 -16.01
C LYS A 2 29.71 78.67 -16.90
N PHE A 3 30.38 77.75 -17.52
CA PHE A 3 29.77 76.68 -18.27
C PHE A 3 29.38 75.49 -17.32
N LEU A 4 28.12 75.17 -17.34
CA LEU A 4 27.55 73.97 -16.65
C LEU A 4 27.66 72.80 -17.60
N HIS A 5 28.32 71.74 -17.14
CA HIS A 5 28.27 70.42 -17.81
C HIS A 5 27.16 69.60 -17.20
N CYS A 6 26.19 69.22 -18.01
CA CYS A 6 25.19 68.19 -17.70
C CYS A 6 25.80 66.81 -17.94
N VAL A 7 25.82 66.02 -16.87
CA VAL A 7 26.13 64.58 -16.96
C VAL A 7 24.80 63.84 -17.00
N ALA A 8 24.53 63.16 -18.11
CA ALA A 8 23.39 62.28 -18.24
C ALA A 8 23.69 60.93 -17.60
N ALA A 9 22.94 60.59 -16.57
CA ALA A 9 22.99 59.27 -15.95
C ALA A 9 22.04 58.32 -16.67
N THR A 10 22.58 57.32 -17.34
CA THR A 10 21.81 56.23 -17.96
C THR A 10 21.42 55.21 -16.88
N LEU A 11 20.15 55.13 -16.53
CA LEU A 11 19.60 54.09 -15.68
C LEU A 11 19.47 52.79 -16.52
N LEU A 12 20.25 51.81 -16.20
CA LEU A 12 20.02 50.41 -16.62
C LEU A 12 18.89 49.84 -15.76
N LEU A 13 17.71 49.68 -16.36
CA LEU A 13 16.64 48.87 -15.80
C LEU A 13 17.01 47.40 -15.97
N ALA A 14 17.47 46.75 -14.89
CA ALA A 14 17.53 45.31 -14.79
C ALA A 14 16.09 44.78 -14.64
N GLY A 15 15.53 44.25 -15.71
CA GLY A 15 14.26 43.55 -15.69
C GLY A 15 14.37 42.27 -14.88
N SER A 16 13.83 42.27 -13.68
CA SER A 16 13.57 41.07 -12.91
C SER A 16 12.43 40.29 -13.58
N LEU A 17 12.74 39.19 -14.24
CA LEU A 17 11.75 38.22 -14.69
C LEU A 17 11.04 37.66 -13.44
N PRO A 18 9.71 37.54 -13.46
CA PRO A 18 8.99 37.08 -12.27
C PRO A 18 9.29 35.64 -11.98
N ALA A 19 9.76 35.36 -10.77
CA ALA A 19 9.95 34.03 -10.22
C ALA A 19 8.65 33.18 -10.12
N ILE A 20 7.55 33.75 -10.53
CA ILE A 20 6.21 33.15 -10.51
C ILE A 20 6.03 32.12 -11.63
N ALA A 21 6.65 32.30 -12.81
CA ALA A 21 6.49 31.38 -13.93
C ALA A 21 7.19 30.03 -13.74
N LEU A 22 8.25 29.96 -12.91
CA LEU A 22 8.95 28.71 -12.60
C LEU A 22 8.25 27.90 -11.49
N ALA A 23 7.48 28.54 -10.62
CA ALA A 23 6.72 27.87 -9.57
C ALA A 23 5.45 27.19 -10.12
N ASP A 24 4.81 27.81 -11.12
CA ASP A 24 3.61 27.24 -11.77
C ASP A 24 3.96 26.02 -12.67
N ASP A 25 5.14 25.99 -13.31
CA ASP A 25 5.57 24.86 -14.13
C ASP A 25 6.02 23.66 -13.27
N LEU A 26 6.55 23.90 -12.07
CA LEU A 26 6.84 22.83 -11.09
C LEU A 26 5.58 22.35 -10.37
N ALA A 27 4.58 23.20 -10.17
CA ALA A 27 3.30 22.82 -9.58
C ALA A 27 2.44 21.99 -10.57
N SER A 28 2.54 22.23 -11.86
CA SER A 28 1.83 21.47 -12.90
C SER A 28 2.44 20.08 -13.12
N ARG A 29 3.73 19.89 -12.85
CA ARG A 29 4.41 18.58 -12.92
C ARG A 29 4.21 17.71 -11.68
N ALA A 30 3.76 18.26 -10.55
CA ALA A 30 3.49 17.53 -9.30
C ALA A 30 2.01 17.20 -9.09
N GLY A 31 1.14 17.53 -10.03
CA GLY A 31 -0.26 17.13 -10.01
C GLY A 31 -0.46 15.95 -10.93
N LEU A 32 -0.74 14.75 -10.40
CA LEU A 32 -1.47 13.77 -11.21
C LEU A 32 -2.68 14.52 -11.76
N PRO A 33 -2.92 14.53 -13.08
CA PRO A 33 -4.17 15.05 -13.61
C PRO A 33 -5.27 14.35 -12.84
N LEU A 34 -6.22 15.11 -12.29
CA LEU A 34 -7.39 14.59 -11.57
C LEU A 34 -8.22 13.59 -12.40
N GLU A 35 -7.83 13.38 -13.64
CA GLU A 35 -8.48 12.53 -14.64
C GLU A 35 -8.11 11.03 -14.54
N GLN A 36 -7.20 10.62 -13.62
CA GLN A 36 -6.72 9.24 -13.59
C GLN A 36 -6.81 8.62 -12.20
N THR A 37 -8.00 8.25 -11.81
CA THR A 37 -8.23 7.38 -10.63
C THR A 37 -7.74 5.95 -10.87
N ALA A 38 -7.73 5.51 -12.13
CA ALA A 38 -7.20 4.20 -12.51
C ALA A 38 -6.00 4.38 -13.45
N SER A 39 -4.86 3.80 -13.10
CA SER A 39 -3.71 3.78 -14.01
C SER A 39 -4.05 2.87 -15.19
N ARG A 40 -4.39 3.50 -16.32
CA ARG A 40 -4.75 2.76 -17.54
C ARG A 40 -3.55 1.95 -18.00
N GLY A 41 -3.72 0.64 -18.09
CA GLY A 41 -2.77 -0.25 -18.77
C GLY A 41 -2.03 -1.25 -17.91
N ILE A 42 -2.14 -1.22 -16.57
CA ILE A 42 -1.59 -2.28 -15.74
C ILE A 42 -2.69 -3.05 -15.01
N THR A 43 -2.58 -4.36 -15.06
CA THR A 43 -3.43 -5.26 -14.30
C THR A 43 -2.68 -5.65 -13.03
N THR A 44 -3.20 -5.24 -11.89
CA THR A 44 -2.68 -5.66 -10.59
C THR A 44 -3.82 -6.28 -9.79
N ARG A 45 -3.48 -7.25 -8.96
CA ARG A 45 -4.36 -7.79 -7.93
C ARG A 45 -3.63 -7.69 -6.61
N ASP A 46 -4.34 -7.27 -5.57
CA ASP A 46 -3.81 -7.16 -4.22
C ASP A 46 -2.47 -6.39 -4.20
N PRO A 47 -2.45 -5.12 -4.66
CA PRO A 47 -1.22 -4.35 -4.74
C PRO A 47 -0.70 -4.00 -3.34
N SER A 48 0.62 -4.01 -3.20
CA SER A 48 1.31 -3.49 -2.03
C SER A 48 1.10 -1.99 -1.86
N THR A 49 1.46 -1.45 -0.73
CA THR A 49 1.81 -0.04 -0.59
C THR A 49 2.83 0.34 -1.66
N ILE A 50 2.63 1.50 -2.31
CA ILE A 50 3.59 2.04 -3.27
C ILE A 50 4.76 2.66 -2.49
N VAL A 51 5.98 2.27 -2.83
CA VAL A 51 7.21 2.81 -2.24
C VAL A 51 8.07 3.48 -3.29
N LYS A 52 8.95 4.40 -2.85
CA LYS A 52 9.88 5.10 -3.73
C LYS A 52 11.29 4.53 -3.60
N CYS A 53 11.96 4.30 -4.72
CA CYS A 53 13.37 3.98 -4.80
C CYS A 53 14.03 4.91 -5.81
N LYS A 54 14.98 5.73 -5.35
CA LYS A 54 15.56 6.81 -6.17
C LYS A 54 14.43 7.70 -6.72
N ASP A 55 14.31 7.83 -8.03
CA ASP A 55 13.31 8.66 -8.71
C ASP A 55 12.09 7.87 -9.21
N GLU A 56 11.94 6.60 -8.82
CA GLU A 56 10.88 5.73 -9.29
C GLU A 56 10.00 5.21 -8.15
N PHE A 57 8.70 5.07 -8.44
CA PHE A 57 7.71 4.44 -7.61
C PHE A 57 7.60 2.96 -7.97
N TRP A 58 7.45 2.11 -6.97
CA TRP A 58 7.37 0.67 -7.13
C TRP A 58 6.13 0.11 -6.46
N VAL A 59 5.47 -0.84 -7.12
CA VAL A 59 4.35 -1.59 -6.58
C VAL A 59 4.56 -3.08 -6.87
N PHE A 60 4.30 -3.90 -5.85
CA PHE A 60 4.34 -5.35 -5.94
C PHE A 60 2.90 -5.87 -5.86
N TYR A 61 2.63 -7.05 -6.42
CA TYR A 61 1.26 -7.55 -6.45
C TYR A 61 1.19 -9.08 -6.47
N THR A 62 0.00 -9.62 -6.22
CA THR A 62 -0.28 -11.06 -6.26
C THR A 62 0.09 -11.67 -7.59
N GLY A 63 0.94 -12.71 -7.56
CA GLY A 63 1.30 -13.43 -8.77
C GLY A 63 2.50 -14.33 -8.60
N ARG A 64 2.99 -14.85 -9.74
CA ARG A 64 4.14 -15.75 -9.76
C ARG A 64 5.41 -15.03 -9.35
N GLY A 65 6.01 -15.47 -8.24
CA GLY A 65 7.27 -14.92 -7.74
C GLY A 65 7.18 -13.51 -7.18
N VAL A 66 5.99 -12.97 -6.87
CA VAL A 66 5.71 -11.57 -6.51
C VAL A 66 6.16 -10.63 -7.61
N PRO A 67 5.36 -10.43 -8.66
CA PRO A 67 5.68 -9.51 -9.75
C PRO A 67 5.62 -8.05 -9.30
N SER A 68 6.24 -7.17 -10.08
CA SER A 68 6.28 -5.73 -9.81
C SER A 68 6.02 -4.90 -11.05
N PHE A 69 5.63 -3.64 -10.80
CA PHE A 69 5.68 -2.55 -11.75
C PHE A 69 6.43 -1.37 -11.14
N HIS A 70 7.02 -0.53 -12.01
CA HIS A 70 7.63 0.73 -11.59
C HIS A 70 7.21 1.89 -12.49
N SER A 71 7.30 3.12 -11.96
CA SER A 71 6.85 4.33 -12.64
C SER A 71 7.63 5.56 -12.14
N LYS A 72 7.88 6.52 -13.04
CA LYS A 72 8.44 7.83 -12.67
C LYS A 72 7.38 8.88 -12.34
N ASP A 73 6.13 8.65 -12.74
CA ASP A 73 5.07 9.66 -12.72
C ASP A 73 3.74 9.17 -12.14
N LEU A 74 3.68 7.91 -11.65
CA LEU A 74 2.46 7.23 -11.15
C LEU A 74 1.37 7.04 -12.24
N VAL A 75 1.67 7.33 -13.49
CA VAL A 75 0.75 7.28 -14.62
C VAL A 75 1.14 6.19 -15.59
N LYS A 76 2.41 6.22 -16.04
CA LYS A 76 2.98 5.23 -16.93
C LYS A 76 3.79 4.22 -16.12
N TRP A 77 3.37 2.98 -16.19
CA TRP A 77 3.98 1.89 -15.45
C TRP A 77 4.67 0.91 -16.41
N GLU A 78 5.85 0.47 -16.03
CA GLU A 78 6.63 -0.53 -16.72
C GLU A 78 6.79 -1.78 -15.87
N PRO A 79 6.78 -3.00 -16.46
CA PRO A 79 7.02 -4.21 -15.72
C PRO A 79 8.43 -4.22 -15.11
N GLY A 80 8.51 -4.51 -13.81
CA GLY A 80 9.75 -4.80 -13.11
C GLY A 80 10.01 -6.31 -13.00
N PRO A 81 11.20 -6.71 -12.52
CA PRO A 81 11.49 -8.11 -12.27
C PRO A 81 10.67 -8.63 -11.09
N PRO A 82 10.27 -9.92 -11.08
CA PRO A 82 9.68 -10.52 -9.91
C PRO A 82 10.73 -10.68 -8.80
N VAL A 83 10.26 -10.67 -7.54
CA VAL A 83 11.10 -10.85 -6.36
C VAL A 83 11.79 -12.22 -6.37
N PHE A 84 11.06 -13.28 -6.75
CA PHE A 84 11.56 -14.65 -6.74
C PHE A 84 11.59 -15.26 -8.14
N GLN A 85 12.77 -15.74 -8.54
CA GLN A 85 12.96 -16.55 -9.76
C GLN A 85 12.76 -18.04 -9.49
N ALA A 86 12.99 -18.48 -8.24
CA ALA A 86 12.77 -19.84 -7.76
C ALA A 86 12.02 -19.81 -6.43
N ALA A 87 11.30 -20.87 -6.13
CA ALA A 87 10.56 -20.96 -4.87
C ALA A 87 11.53 -21.08 -3.68
N PRO A 88 11.34 -20.29 -2.60
CA PRO A 88 12.01 -20.54 -1.33
C PRO A 88 11.76 -21.94 -0.80
N GLU A 89 12.81 -22.61 -0.32
CA GLU A 89 12.77 -24.04 0.06
C GLU A 89 11.76 -24.33 1.17
N TRP A 90 11.61 -23.43 2.13
CA TRP A 90 10.70 -23.59 3.26
C TRP A 90 9.24 -23.77 2.86
N ILE A 91 8.84 -23.25 1.68
CA ILE A 91 7.45 -23.28 1.23
C ILE A 91 6.94 -24.71 1.05
N ALA A 92 7.77 -25.57 0.50
CA ALA A 92 7.39 -26.98 0.28
C ALA A 92 7.03 -27.72 1.58
N THR A 93 7.64 -27.30 2.69
CA THR A 93 7.41 -27.90 4.02
C THR A 93 6.26 -27.23 4.76
N VAL A 94 6.23 -25.90 4.78
CA VAL A 94 5.28 -25.11 5.61
C VAL A 94 3.92 -25.00 4.93
N VAL A 95 3.90 -24.79 3.59
CA VAL A 95 2.67 -24.63 2.81
C VAL A 95 2.71 -25.55 1.58
N PRO A 96 2.67 -26.88 1.76
CA PRO A 96 2.83 -27.84 0.67
C PRO A 96 1.72 -27.77 -0.39
N GLY A 97 0.62 -27.07 -0.08
CA GLY A 97 -0.47 -26.79 -1.02
C GLY A 97 -0.21 -25.65 -1.99
N ASN A 98 0.81 -24.80 -1.78
CA ASN A 98 1.15 -23.74 -2.72
C ASN A 98 1.56 -24.30 -4.08
N ARG A 99 1.12 -23.68 -5.16
CA ARG A 99 1.39 -24.11 -6.53
C ARG A 99 1.91 -22.94 -7.36
N ASN A 100 2.76 -23.26 -8.33
CA ASN A 100 3.22 -22.33 -9.37
C ASN A 100 3.92 -21.08 -8.84
N MET A 101 4.48 -21.12 -7.62
CA MET A 101 5.08 -19.94 -6.96
C MET A 101 4.09 -18.76 -6.89
N SER A 102 2.79 -19.02 -6.80
CA SER A 102 1.79 -17.97 -6.66
C SER A 102 1.82 -17.46 -5.22
N TYR A 103 2.32 -16.25 -5.04
CA TYR A 103 2.39 -15.57 -3.75
C TYR A 103 1.41 -14.40 -3.76
N TRP A 104 0.80 -14.12 -2.60
CA TRP A 104 -0.36 -13.29 -2.52
C TRP A 104 -0.11 -12.05 -1.69
N ALA A 105 -0.84 -10.99 -2.03
CA ALA A 105 -1.00 -9.75 -1.29
C ALA A 105 0.31 -9.28 -0.62
N PRO A 106 1.38 -9.02 -1.37
CA PRO A 106 2.61 -8.54 -0.79
C PRO A 106 2.42 -7.15 -0.20
N ASP A 107 3.16 -6.81 0.85
CA ASP A 107 3.33 -5.43 1.28
C ASP A 107 4.79 -5.11 1.51
N VAL A 108 5.19 -3.86 1.28
CA VAL A 108 6.58 -3.45 1.27
C VAL A 108 6.79 -2.13 2.00
N ILE A 109 7.89 -2.03 2.73
CA ILE A 109 8.31 -0.80 3.40
C ILE A 109 9.80 -0.55 3.18
N HIS A 110 10.17 0.73 3.01
CA HIS A 110 11.56 1.16 3.07
C HIS A 110 11.92 1.46 4.52
N LEU A 111 12.89 0.75 5.08
CA LEU A 111 13.31 0.90 6.48
C LEU A 111 14.83 0.97 6.58
N GLY A 112 15.33 2.16 6.93
CA GLY A 112 16.77 2.42 6.98
C GLY A 112 17.41 2.35 5.60
N ASP A 113 18.28 1.37 5.40
CA ASP A 113 19.08 1.16 4.18
C ASP A 113 18.54 0.05 3.28
N ARG A 114 17.32 -0.46 3.55
CA ARG A 114 16.77 -1.61 2.83
C ARG A 114 15.24 -1.55 2.71
N TYR A 115 14.74 -2.34 1.76
CA TYR A 115 13.32 -2.64 1.59
C TYR A 115 13.01 -3.98 2.24
N LEU A 116 11.92 -4.03 3.01
CA LEU A 116 11.36 -5.24 3.58
C LEU A 116 10.05 -5.53 2.86
N LEU A 117 9.95 -6.68 2.21
CA LEU A 117 8.75 -7.14 1.53
C LEU A 117 8.21 -8.38 2.23
N TYR A 118 6.99 -8.29 2.72
CA TYR A 118 6.23 -9.38 3.30
C TYR A 118 5.27 -9.94 2.24
N TYR A 119 5.19 -11.25 2.13
CA TYR A 119 4.38 -11.91 1.11
C TYR A 119 3.66 -13.13 1.69
N ALA A 120 2.40 -13.32 1.30
CA ALA A 120 1.62 -14.45 1.76
C ALA A 120 1.80 -15.66 0.85
N VAL A 121 1.94 -16.83 1.47
CA VAL A 121 1.98 -18.14 0.82
C VAL A 121 0.82 -18.97 1.36
N SER A 122 -0.09 -19.37 0.49
CA SER A 122 -1.30 -20.09 0.88
C SER A 122 -1.82 -20.98 -0.25
N SER A 123 -2.99 -21.58 -0.01
CA SER A 123 -3.83 -22.26 -1.00
C SER A 123 -5.27 -21.80 -0.80
N PHE A 124 -6.00 -21.59 -1.90
CA PHE A 124 -7.35 -21.07 -1.85
C PHE A 124 -8.29 -21.92 -0.95
N GLY A 125 -8.98 -21.23 -0.03
CA GLY A 125 -9.90 -21.86 0.93
C GLY A 125 -9.23 -22.68 2.03
N LYS A 126 -7.93 -22.50 2.25
CA LYS A 126 -7.17 -23.17 3.30
C LYS A 126 -6.65 -22.18 4.34
N ILE A 127 -6.41 -22.69 5.54
CA ILE A 127 -5.81 -21.94 6.66
C ILE A 127 -4.33 -22.31 6.86
N THR A 128 -3.81 -23.31 6.16
CA THR A 128 -2.38 -23.62 6.14
C THR A 128 -1.69 -22.59 5.27
N SER A 129 -1.17 -21.55 5.92
CA SER A 129 -0.64 -20.34 5.29
C SER A 129 0.55 -19.81 6.06
N ALA A 130 1.39 -19.04 5.39
CA ALA A 130 2.50 -18.34 6.04
C ALA A 130 2.76 -16.98 5.37
N ILE A 131 3.25 -16.03 6.14
CA ILE A 131 3.84 -14.80 5.65
C ILE A 131 5.35 -14.96 5.71
N GLY A 132 6.01 -14.84 4.56
CA GLY A 132 7.46 -14.78 4.40
C GLY A 132 7.97 -13.35 4.39
N LEU A 133 9.28 -13.18 4.57
CA LEU A 133 10.00 -11.93 4.46
C LEU A 133 11.11 -12.04 3.42
N ALA A 134 11.17 -11.11 2.49
CA ALA A 134 12.34 -10.87 1.63
C ALA A 134 12.86 -9.45 1.80
N THR A 135 14.17 -9.27 1.64
CA THR A 135 14.79 -7.93 1.72
C THR A 135 15.73 -7.67 0.55
N THR A 136 15.87 -6.39 0.19
CA THR A 136 16.86 -5.90 -0.78
C THR A 136 17.34 -4.51 -0.40
N PRO A 137 18.61 -4.15 -0.66
CA PRO A 137 19.09 -2.78 -0.45
C PRO A 137 18.48 -1.75 -1.41
N THR A 138 18.06 -2.18 -2.59
CA THR A 138 17.54 -1.30 -3.63
C THR A 138 16.47 -2.03 -4.45
N LEU A 139 15.55 -1.27 -5.07
CA LEU A 139 14.56 -1.80 -6.02
C LEU A 139 15.01 -1.62 -7.47
N ASP A 140 16.09 -0.86 -7.72
CA ASP A 140 16.62 -0.61 -9.06
C ASP A 140 17.42 -1.82 -9.57
N PRO A 141 16.95 -2.54 -10.60
CA PRO A 141 17.65 -3.72 -11.13
C PRO A 141 18.99 -3.41 -11.80
N ALA A 142 19.24 -2.13 -12.14
CA ALA A 142 20.53 -1.71 -12.71
C ALA A 142 21.59 -1.44 -11.63
N ASP A 143 21.20 -1.37 -10.36
CA ASP A 143 22.12 -1.16 -9.25
C ASP A 143 22.83 -2.49 -8.92
N PRO A 144 24.17 -2.52 -8.81
CA PRO A 144 24.90 -3.74 -8.46
C PRO A 144 24.50 -4.36 -7.11
N ALA A 145 23.92 -3.59 -6.21
CA ALA A 145 23.41 -4.07 -4.92
C ALA A 145 22.02 -4.72 -5.02
N TYR A 146 21.38 -4.70 -6.21
CA TYR A 146 20.05 -5.30 -6.38
C TYR A 146 20.11 -6.81 -6.25
N HIS A 147 19.58 -7.32 -5.13
CA HIS A 147 19.31 -8.74 -4.95
C HIS A 147 18.29 -8.93 -3.83
N TRP A 148 17.35 -9.81 -4.03
CA TRP A 148 16.41 -10.20 -2.99
C TRP A 148 16.95 -11.38 -2.19
N THR A 149 16.93 -11.22 -0.86
CA THR A 149 17.28 -12.29 0.10
C THR A 149 16.01 -12.71 0.80
N ASP A 150 15.65 -13.99 0.68
CA ASP A 150 14.56 -14.59 1.47
C ASP A 150 15.04 -14.89 2.89
N HIS A 151 14.23 -14.49 3.86
CA HIS A 151 14.47 -14.73 5.29
C HIS A 151 13.52 -15.79 5.87
N GLY A 152 12.70 -16.45 5.03
CA GLY A 152 11.74 -17.46 5.45
C GLY A 152 10.57 -16.91 6.25
N VAL A 153 9.90 -17.78 6.96
CA VAL A 153 8.63 -17.52 7.67
C VAL A 153 8.77 -16.46 8.76
N VAL A 154 7.79 -15.56 8.82
CA VAL A 154 7.58 -14.56 9.89
C VAL A 154 6.45 -14.99 10.82
N VAL A 155 5.32 -15.39 10.24
CA VAL A 155 4.13 -15.89 10.93
C VAL A 155 3.55 -17.01 10.10
N GLU A 156 2.99 -18.04 10.75
CA GLU A 156 2.29 -19.13 10.08
C GLU A 156 0.97 -19.46 10.77
N SER A 157 0.04 -20.04 10.02
CA SER A 157 -1.19 -20.67 10.50
C SER A 157 -1.29 -22.09 9.96
N ARG A 158 -1.97 -22.97 10.72
CA ARG A 158 -2.07 -24.40 10.41
C ARG A 158 -3.50 -24.88 10.53
N GLU A 159 -3.78 -26.01 9.92
CA GLU A 159 -5.06 -26.71 10.03
C GLU A 159 -5.46 -26.84 11.53
N GLY A 160 -6.73 -26.53 11.83
CA GLY A 160 -7.24 -26.49 13.21
C GLY A 160 -6.96 -25.20 13.99
N GLY A 161 -6.22 -24.25 13.42
CA GLY A 161 -6.06 -22.90 13.98
C GLY A 161 -7.33 -22.05 13.84
N ASP A 162 -7.31 -20.89 14.47
CA ASP A 162 -8.45 -19.94 14.50
C ASP A 162 -8.21 -18.66 13.70
N PHE A 163 -7.04 -18.48 13.09
CA PHE A 163 -6.69 -17.34 12.24
C PHE A 163 -6.00 -17.79 10.96
N ASN A 164 -6.06 -16.96 9.91
CA ASN A 164 -5.39 -17.21 8.63
C ASN A 164 -4.24 -16.21 8.45
N THR A 165 -3.05 -16.69 8.07
CA THR A 165 -1.84 -15.89 7.94
C THR A 165 -1.62 -15.49 6.48
N ILE A 166 -2.45 -14.57 6.00
CA ILE A 166 -2.32 -13.92 4.70
C ILE A 166 -2.57 -12.42 4.83
N ASP A 167 -2.43 -11.69 3.74
CA ASP A 167 -2.64 -10.25 3.61
C ASP A 167 -1.80 -9.43 4.60
N PRO A 168 -0.46 -9.55 4.54
CA PRO A 168 0.42 -8.75 5.38
C PRO A 168 0.26 -7.25 5.08
N SER A 169 0.26 -6.44 6.13
CA SER A 169 0.41 -5.00 6.06
C SER A 169 1.45 -4.56 7.07
N VAL A 170 2.59 -4.10 6.57
CA VAL A 170 3.71 -3.66 7.41
C VAL A 170 3.60 -2.16 7.70
N PHE A 171 3.74 -1.79 8.97
CA PHE A 171 3.61 -0.41 9.42
C PHE A 171 4.77 -0.03 10.37
N SER A 172 5.46 1.08 10.07
CA SER A 172 6.44 1.70 10.95
C SER A 172 5.83 2.90 11.65
N ASP A 173 5.80 2.87 12.97
CA ASP A 173 5.33 4.00 13.78
C ASP A 173 6.42 5.08 13.86
N THR A 174 6.02 6.31 14.18
CA THR A 174 6.90 7.48 14.32
C THR A 174 7.97 7.34 15.40
N ASN A 175 7.82 6.41 16.33
CA ASN A 175 8.83 6.05 17.35
C ASN A 175 9.79 4.94 16.91
N GLY A 176 9.71 4.49 15.65
CA GLY A 176 10.55 3.42 15.09
C GLY A 176 10.06 2.00 15.40
N THR A 177 8.94 1.83 16.08
CA THR A 177 8.35 0.50 16.30
C THR A 177 7.77 -0.04 15.00
N LEU A 178 8.13 -1.27 14.66
CA LEU A 178 7.65 -1.94 13.46
C LEU A 178 6.53 -2.93 13.81
N TRP A 179 5.46 -2.93 13.01
CA TRP A 179 4.27 -3.74 13.21
C TRP A 179 3.88 -4.47 11.93
N LEU A 180 3.27 -5.65 12.08
CA LEU A 180 2.67 -6.40 10.98
C LEU A 180 1.21 -6.70 11.35
N ALA A 181 0.28 -6.12 10.61
CA ALA A 181 -1.11 -6.52 10.61
C ALA A 181 -1.32 -7.58 9.52
N PHE A 182 -2.20 -8.54 9.75
CA PHE A 182 -2.51 -9.63 8.82
C PHE A 182 -3.82 -10.30 9.20
N GLY A 183 -4.35 -11.10 8.30
CA GLY A 183 -5.52 -11.93 8.59
C GLY A 183 -6.60 -11.83 7.53
N SER A 184 -7.33 -12.93 7.38
CA SER A 184 -8.41 -13.07 6.42
C SER A 184 -9.43 -14.05 6.99
N TYR A 185 -10.71 -13.66 7.03
CA TYR A 185 -11.81 -14.48 7.56
C TYR A 185 -11.56 -14.97 9.00
N TRP A 186 -11.88 -16.23 9.33
CA TRP A 186 -11.70 -16.90 10.64
C TRP A 186 -11.92 -15.98 11.83
N SER A 187 -10.88 -15.70 12.62
CA SER A 187 -10.94 -14.79 13.76
C SER A 187 -10.50 -13.35 13.45
N GLY A 188 -10.49 -12.97 12.18
CA GLY A 188 -10.30 -11.59 11.72
C GLY A 188 -8.83 -11.14 11.71
N ILE A 189 -8.64 -9.82 11.82
CA ILE A 189 -7.35 -9.15 11.66
C ILE A 189 -6.55 -9.20 12.95
N LYS A 190 -5.30 -9.58 12.82
CA LYS A 190 -4.30 -9.69 13.89
C LYS A 190 -3.20 -8.68 13.72
N LEU A 191 -2.51 -8.38 14.82
CA LEU A 191 -1.34 -7.51 14.85
C LEU A 191 -0.24 -8.15 15.69
N VAL A 192 0.99 -8.05 15.20
CA VAL A 192 2.19 -8.44 15.93
C VAL A 192 3.28 -7.39 15.80
N GLN A 193 4.08 -7.22 16.85
CA GLN A 193 5.26 -6.37 16.81
C GLN A 193 6.43 -7.10 16.17
N LEU A 194 7.15 -6.39 15.31
CA LEU A 194 8.36 -6.88 14.66
C LEU A 194 9.60 -6.22 15.24
N ASP A 195 10.73 -6.91 15.17
CA ASP A 195 12.05 -6.35 15.40
C ASP A 195 12.50 -5.60 14.12
N PRO A 196 12.72 -4.27 14.17
CA PRO A 196 13.13 -3.50 13.00
C PRO A 196 14.47 -3.94 12.41
N LYS A 197 15.34 -4.61 13.20
CA LYS A 197 16.64 -5.10 12.73
C LYS A 197 16.50 -6.36 11.87
N THR A 198 15.65 -7.28 12.28
CA THR A 198 15.49 -8.58 11.61
C THR A 198 14.26 -8.63 10.70
N GLY A 199 13.26 -7.77 10.91
CA GLY A 199 11.95 -7.84 10.24
C GLY A 199 11.09 -9.03 10.71
N LYS A 200 11.53 -9.79 11.71
CA LYS A 200 10.81 -10.94 12.29
C LYS A 200 10.01 -10.52 13.52
N ARG A 201 9.18 -11.42 14.04
CA ARG A 201 8.49 -11.17 15.32
C ARG A 201 9.47 -10.79 16.41
N LEU A 202 9.21 -9.66 17.09
CA LEU A 202 10.06 -9.19 18.18
C LEU A 202 10.13 -10.23 19.31
N THR A 203 9.01 -10.84 19.62
CA THR A 203 8.91 -11.95 20.58
C THR A 203 8.20 -13.11 19.88
N PRO A 204 8.89 -14.22 19.59
CA PRO A 204 8.35 -15.31 18.75
C PRO A 204 6.98 -15.83 19.21
N ASP A 205 6.78 -16.02 20.52
CA ASP A 205 5.58 -16.63 21.09
C ASP A 205 4.60 -15.60 21.68
N ALA A 206 4.83 -14.29 21.50
CA ALA A 206 3.91 -13.28 21.99
C ALA A 206 2.51 -13.45 21.35
N PRO A 207 1.42 -13.31 22.11
CA PRO A 207 0.08 -13.39 21.57
C PRO A 207 -0.17 -12.24 20.57
N PHE A 208 -1.01 -12.49 19.59
CA PHE A 208 -1.45 -11.47 18.63
C PHE A 208 -2.51 -10.56 19.29
N SER A 209 -2.46 -9.27 18.98
CA SER A 209 -3.58 -8.38 19.24
C SER A 209 -4.64 -8.56 18.16
N SER A 210 -5.90 -8.73 18.54
CA SER A 210 -7.03 -8.74 17.58
C SER A 210 -7.48 -7.31 17.34
N LEU A 211 -7.57 -6.89 16.07
CA LEU A 211 -7.89 -5.52 15.68
C LEU A 211 -9.31 -5.34 15.17
N ALA A 212 -9.81 -6.28 14.39
CA ALA A 212 -11.11 -6.21 13.74
C ALA A 212 -11.66 -7.59 13.41
N TYR A 213 -12.98 -7.70 13.33
CA TYR A 213 -13.67 -8.92 12.96
C TYR A 213 -14.93 -8.64 12.13
N ASN A 214 -15.10 -9.40 11.09
CA ASN A 214 -16.33 -9.59 10.33
C ASN A 214 -16.23 -10.94 9.60
N GLN A 215 -17.35 -11.54 9.22
CA GLN A 215 -17.37 -12.86 8.55
C GLN A 215 -16.55 -12.91 7.25
N SER A 216 -16.41 -11.77 6.57
CA SER A 216 -15.70 -11.66 5.30
C SER A 216 -14.64 -10.55 5.35
N ILE A 217 -13.95 -10.41 6.47
CA ILE A 217 -12.91 -9.39 6.65
C ILE A 217 -11.56 -9.91 6.21
N GLU A 218 -10.78 -9.04 5.52
CA GLU A 218 -9.39 -9.31 5.14
C GLU A 218 -8.67 -8.02 4.68
N ALA A 219 -7.47 -8.13 4.10
CA ALA A 219 -6.74 -7.04 3.45
C ALA A 219 -6.59 -5.80 4.32
N SER A 220 -5.99 -5.97 5.49
CA SER A 220 -5.77 -4.86 6.42
C SER A 220 -4.68 -3.90 5.92
N CYS A 221 -4.84 -2.60 6.21
CA CYS A 221 -3.80 -1.58 6.05
C CYS A 221 -3.82 -0.66 7.27
N LEU A 222 -2.65 -0.43 7.87
CA LEU A 222 -2.47 0.49 8.98
C LEU A 222 -1.84 1.80 8.51
N TYR A 223 -2.39 2.92 8.98
CA TYR A 223 -1.84 4.23 8.74
C TYR A 223 -2.02 5.15 9.95
N LYS A 224 -1.06 6.05 10.20
CA LYS A 224 -1.12 7.03 11.28
C LYS A 224 -1.30 8.43 10.73
N HIS A 225 -2.32 9.14 11.20
CA HIS A 225 -2.58 10.53 10.84
C HIS A 225 -3.16 11.29 12.03
N ASP A 226 -2.62 12.48 12.29
CA ASP A 226 -3.08 13.43 13.31
C ASP A 226 -3.32 12.78 14.69
N GLY A 227 -2.35 11.94 15.11
CA GLY A 227 -2.37 11.28 16.41
C GLY A 227 -3.37 10.12 16.55
N TYR A 228 -3.98 9.68 15.43
CA TYR A 228 -4.78 8.47 15.37
C TYR A 228 -4.13 7.43 14.45
N TYR A 229 -4.29 6.17 14.78
CA TYR A 229 -4.08 5.03 13.92
C TYR A 229 -5.39 4.73 13.20
N TYR A 230 -5.34 4.53 11.92
CA TYR A 230 -6.45 4.13 11.06
C TYR A 230 -6.20 2.70 10.59
N LEU A 231 -7.22 1.87 10.73
CA LEU A 231 -7.24 0.51 10.21
C LEU A 231 -8.23 0.46 9.07
N PHE A 232 -7.72 0.27 7.86
CA PHE A 232 -8.52 -0.02 6.67
C PHE A 232 -8.62 -1.53 6.52
N VAL A 233 -9.79 -2.03 6.12
CA VAL A 233 -10.03 -3.45 5.90
C VAL A 233 -11.00 -3.65 4.75
N ASN A 234 -10.92 -4.79 4.09
CA ASN A 234 -11.92 -5.21 3.13
C ASN A 234 -13.01 -6.04 3.78
N TRP A 235 -14.25 -5.82 3.31
CA TRP A 235 -15.38 -6.72 3.52
C TRP A 235 -15.92 -7.18 2.18
N GLY A 236 -16.62 -8.32 2.17
CA GLY A 236 -17.24 -8.89 0.98
C GLY A 236 -16.44 -10.01 0.36
N SER A 237 -16.76 -10.33 -0.88
CA SER A 237 -16.15 -11.47 -1.60
C SER A 237 -15.25 -10.98 -2.72
N CYS A 238 -13.98 -11.38 -2.68
CA CYS A 238 -13.00 -11.16 -3.73
C CYS A 238 -13.15 -12.13 -4.92
N CYS A 239 -12.25 -11.96 -5.88
CA CYS A 239 -11.92 -12.97 -6.89
C CYS A 239 -13.06 -13.27 -7.87
N ARG A 240 -13.93 -12.26 -8.13
CA ARG A 240 -15.11 -12.36 -8.99
C ARG A 240 -15.16 -11.30 -10.09
N GLY A 241 -14.08 -10.55 -10.30
CA GLY A 241 -14.04 -9.48 -11.28
C GLY A 241 -15.18 -8.47 -11.09
N VAL A 242 -15.96 -8.21 -12.11
CA VAL A 242 -17.10 -7.28 -12.06
C VAL A 242 -18.26 -7.73 -11.12
N ASN A 243 -18.24 -8.96 -10.65
CA ASN A 243 -19.18 -9.49 -9.66
C ASN A 243 -18.60 -9.48 -8.23
N SER A 244 -17.45 -8.89 -8.02
CA SER A 244 -16.87 -8.70 -6.68
C SER A 244 -17.75 -7.79 -5.84
N THR A 245 -17.93 -8.16 -4.57
CA THR A 245 -18.66 -7.35 -3.59
C THR A 245 -17.73 -6.66 -2.61
N TYR A 246 -16.42 -6.67 -2.89
CA TYR A 246 -15.44 -5.99 -2.07
C TYR A 246 -15.80 -4.54 -1.83
N ASN A 247 -15.55 -4.10 -0.63
CA ASN A 247 -15.61 -2.71 -0.22
C ASN A 247 -14.58 -2.46 0.88
N ILE A 248 -14.05 -1.25 0.95
CA ILE A 248 -13.06 -0.86 1.95
C ILE A 248 -13.75 -0.09 3.07
N ARG A 249 -13.47 -0.50 4.30
CA ARG A 249 -13.98 0.12 5.52
C ARG A 249 -12.86 0.60 6.40
N VAL A 250 -13.16 1.54 7.31
CA VAL A 250 -12.17 2.16 8.17
C VAL A 250 -12.70 2.39 9.58
N GLY A 251 -11.82 2.16 10.55
CA GLY A 251 -11.95 2.62 11.93
C GLY A 251 -10.67 3.27 12.41
N ARG A 252 -10.71 3.95 13.55
CA ARG A 252 -9.54 4.61 14.12
C ARG A 252 -9.37 4.35 15.62
N SER A 253 -8.13 4.47 16.09
CA SER A 253 -7.75 4.28 17.49
C SER A 253 -6.66 5.28 17.90
N ARG A 254 -6.54 5.54 19.21
CA ARG A 254 -5.37 6.24 19.79
C ARG A 254 -4.19 5.32 20.05
N LYS A 255 -4.38 4.02 19.98
CA LYS A 255 -3.35 2.99 20.18
C LYS A 255 -3.30 2.08 18.96
N VAL A 256 -2.11 1.70 18.53
CA VAL A 256 -1.93 0.78 17.40
C VAL A 256 -2.59 -0.59 17.63
N THR A 257 -2.68 -1.01 18.90
CA THR A 257 -3.34 -2.26 19.30
C THR A 257 -4.86 -2.14 19.48
N GLY A 258 -5.45 -0.97 19.16
CA GLY A 258 -6.89 -0.73 19.27
C GLY A 258 -7.33 -0.26 20.68
N PRO A 259 -8.65 -0.27 20.98
CA PRO A 259 -9.73 -0.65 20.08
C PRO A 259 -9.88 0.34 18.90
N TYR A 260 -10.19 -0.18 17.71
CA TYR A 260 -10.52 0.63 16.53
C TYR A 260 -12.02 0.86 16.47
N ILE A 261 -12.42 2.11 16.44
CA ILE A 261 -13.83 2.54 16.48
C ILE A 261 -14.18 3.24 15.17
N ASP A 262 -15.33 2.95 14.62
CA ASP A 262 -15.86 3.60 13.43
C ASP A 262 -16.52 4.96 13.72
N LYS A 263 -17.08 5.63 12.72
CA LYS A 263 -17.76 6.92 12.88
C LYS A 263 -19.00 6.87 13.77
N ASP A 264 -19.65 5.72 13.81
CA ASP A 264 -20.91 5.51 14.55
C ASP A 264 -20.64 5.04 15.99
N GLY A 265 -19.35 4.94 16.38
CA GLY A 265 -18.94 4.53 17.73
C GLY A 265 -18.89 3.01 17.90
N VAL A 266 -18.98 2.23 16.84
CA VAL A 266 -18.96 0.76 16.90
C VAL A 266 -17.53 0.25 16.81
N ASP A 267 -17.16 -0.68 17.71
CA ASP A 267 -15.88 -1.36 17.71
C ASP A 267 -15.74 -2.28 16.49
N MET A 268 -14.61 -2.21 15.81
CA MET A 268 -14.33 -3.07 14.63
C MET A 268 -14.24 -4.56 15.02
N LEU A 269 -13.98 -4.90 16.27
CA LEU A 269 -14.11 -6.29 16.78
C LEU A 269 -15.57 -6.75 16.87
N LYS A 270 -16.52 -5.82 16.81
CA LYS A 270 -17.98 -6.06 16.84
C LYS A 270 -18.62 -5.72 15.51
N ALA A 271 -17.91 -5.99 14.42
CA ALA A 271 -18.33 -5.67 13.06
C ALA A 271 -18.60 -4.17 12.80
N GLY A 272 -17.91 -3.27 13.54
CA GLY A 272 -17.81 -1.86 13.19
C GLY A 272 -16.93 -1.65 11.96
N GLY A 273 -17.09 -0.52 11.31
CA GLY A 273 -16.29 -0.12 10.14
C GLY A 273 -17.07 0.81 9.24
N THR A 274 -16.67 2.07 9.20
CA THR A 274 -17.25 3.07 8.30
C THR A 274 -16.91 2.75 6.86
N LEU A 275 -17.90 2.70 5.97
CA LEU A 275 -17.67 2.52 4.53
C LEU A 275 -16.87 3.70 3.98
N LEU A 276 -15.73 3.40 3.37
CA LEU A 276 -14.86 4.39 2.72
C LEU A 276 -14.97 4.32 1.20
N LEU A 277 -14.90 3.12 0.63
CA LEU A 277 -14.88 2.90 -0.81
C LEU A 277 -15.68 1.65 -1.17
N SER A 278 -16.47 1.73 -2.22
CA SER A 278 -17.24 0.61 -2.79
C SER A 278 -17.26 0.67 -4.32
N SER A 279 -17.82 -0.33 -4.97
CA SER A 279 -18.00 -0.32 -6.42
C SER A 279 -18.75 0.94 -6.88
N GLN A 280 -18.26 1.56 -7.96
CA GLN A 280 -18.84 2.78 -8.51
C GLN A 280 -18.59 2.84 -10.03
N GLY A 281 -19.65 3.13 -10.79
CA GLY A 281 -19.57 3.21 -12.25
C GLY A 281 -19.00 1.94 -12.87
N PRO A 282 -17.93 2.03 -13.68
CA PRO A 282 -17.30 0.87 -14.32
C PRO A 282 -16.35 0.08 -13.41
N LEU A 283 -16.12 0.54 -12.18
CA LEU A 283 -15.13 0.03 -11.23
C LEU A 283 -15.82 -0.80 -10.16
N PHE A 284 -15.38 -2.05 -9.99
CA PHE A 284 -15.99 -3.04 -9.11
C PHE A 284 -14.99 -3.60 -8.11
N GLY A 285 -15.44 -3.79 -6.88
CA GLY A 285 -14.70 -4.49 -5.84
C GLY A 285 -13.38 -3.86 -5.47
N PRO A 286 -13.34 -2.62 -4.90
CA PRO A 286 -12.09 -2.03 -4.44
C PRO A 286 -11.48 -2.85 -3.31
N GLY A 287 -10.16 -3.13 -3.42
CA GLY A 287 -9.44 -3.96 -2.48
C GLY A 287 -8.01 -3.51 -2.20
N HIS A 288 -7.43 -4.08 -1.16
CA HIS A 288 -6.03 -3.88 -0.75
C HIS A 288 -5.62 -2.41 -0.68
N ALA A 289 -6.09 -1.75 0.39
CA ALA A 289 -5.75 -0.36 0.66
C ALA A 289 -4.25 -0.17 0.91
N GLY A 290 -3.69 0.87 0.31
CA GLY A 290 -2.36 1.38 0.61
C GLY A 290 -2.38 2.90 0.70
N ILE A 291 -1.39 3.51 1.34
CA ILE A 291 -1.27 4.97 1.41
C ILE A 291 0.13 5.37 1.01
N LEU A 292 0.21 6.17 -0.06
CA LEU A 292 1.42 6.82 -0.52
C LEU A 292 1.42 8.29 -0.06
N VAL A 293 2.52 8.74 0.52
CA VAL A 293 2.76 10.17 0.77
C VAL A 293 3.98 10.58 -0.05
N ASP A 294 3.78 11.54 -0.94
CA ASP A 294 4.84 12.10 -1.78
C ASP A 294 4.67 13.62 -1.91
N HIS A 295 5.76 14.38 -1.71
CA HIS A 295 5.77 15.85 -1.75
C HIS A 295 4.64 16.52 -0.96
N GLY A 296 4.32 16.00 0.24
CA GLY A 296 3.28 16.54 1.12
C GLY A 296 1.83 16.25 0.67
N LYS A 297 1.65 15.51 -0.41
CA LYS A 297 0.34 15.01 -0.87
C LYS A 297 0.16 13.56 -0.43
N SER A 298 -1.07 13.21 -0.11
CA SER A 298 -1.43 11.84 0.26
C SER A 298 -2.32 11.22 -0.81
N TRP A 299 -2.01 9.96 -1.15
CA TRP A 299 -2.72 9.18 -2.12
C TRP A 299 -3.21 7.89 -1.47
N PHE A 300 -4.45 7.56 -1.70
CA PHE A 300 -5.02 6.26 -1.37
C PHE A 300 -4.84 5.34 -2.57
N THR A 301 -4.21 4.20 -2.37
CA THR A 301 -4.00 3.21 -3.42
C THR A 301 -4.80 1.95 -3.12
N SER A 302 -5.32 1.32 -4.16
CA SER A 302 -6.03 0.03 -4.08
C SER A 302 -6.03 -0.60 -5.47
N ASP A 303 -6.54 -1.81 -5.61
CA ASP A 303 -7.05 -2.24 -6.90
C ASP A 303 -8.58 -2.12 -6.93
N PHE A 304 -9.13 -2.16 -8.14
CA PHE A 304 -10.50 -2.59 -8.38
C PHE A 304 -10.42 -3.97 -9.03
N GLU A 305 -11.07 -4.97 -8.47
CA GLU A 305 -11.02 -6.34 -8.98
C GLU A 305 -11.59 -6.49 -10.40
N GLY A 306 -12.46 -5.59 -10.81
CA GLY A 306 -13.00 -5.54 -12.16
C GLY A 306 -13.19 -4.10 -12.66
N ASP A 307 -12.61 -3.79 -13.80
CA ASP A 307 -12.91 -2.59 -14.57
C ASP A 307 -13.59 -3.01 -15.88
N SER A 308 -14.89 -2.68 -16.03
CA SER A 308 -15.65 -3.07 -17.21
C SER A 308 -15.12 -2.45 -18.50
N ARG A 309 -14.41 -1.32 -18.42
CA ARG A 309 -13.72 -0.67 -19.55
C ARG A 309 -12.47 -1.45 -20.01
N MET A 310 -11.91 -2.26 -19.09
CA MET A 310 -10.73 -3.10 -19.29
C MET A 310 -11.08 -4.59 -19.47
N GLY A 311 -12.30 -4.90 -19.88
CA GLY A 311 -12.77 -6.27 -20.04
C GLY A 311 -12.93 -7.02 -18.70
N GLY A 312 -13.19 -6.32 -17.62
CA GLY A 312 -13.38 -6.90 -16.28
C GLY A 312 -12.08 -7.30 -15.56
N LYS A 313 -10.92 -6.83 -16.04
CA LYS A 313 -9.62 -7.09 -15.39
C LYS A 313 -9.44 -6.22 -14.15
N ALA A 314 -8.66 -6.73 -13.21
CA ALA A 314 -8.23 -5.96 -12.05
C ALA A 314 -7.31 -4.78 -12.48
N THR A 315 -7.45 -3.64 -11.81
CA THR A 315 -6.79 -2.39 -12.21
C THR A 315 -6.29 -1.64 -10.98
N LEU A 316 -5.03 -1.20 -11.00
CA LEU A 316 -4.48 -0.32 -9.96
C LEU A 316 -5.22 1.02 -9.96
N ALA A 317 -5.60 1.49 -8.78
CA ALA A 317 -6.18 2.80 -8.56
C ALA A 317 -5.30 3.64 -7.62
N ILE A 318 -5.08 4.90 -7.99
CA ILE A 318 -4.34 5.88 -7.20
C ILE A 318 -5.22 7.12 -7.10
N MET A 319 -5.74 7.38 -5.91
CA MET A 319 -6.80 8.35 -5.68
C MET A 319 -6.35 9.41 -4.68
N PRO A 320 -6.72 10.69 -4.84
CA PRO A 320 -6.45 11.69 -3.82
C PRO A 320 -7.03 11.29 -2.46
N LEU A 321 -6.20 11.37 -1.43
CA LEU A 321 -6.61 11.17 -0.04
C LEU A 321 -6.63 12.51 0.68
N SER A 322 -7.79 12.86 1.20
CA SER A 322 -7.99 14.04 2.05
C SER A 322 -8.58 13.66 3.40
N TRP A 323 -8.57 14.59 4.34
CA TRP A 323 -9.08 14.35 5.69
C TRP A 323 -10.16 15.37 6.03
N LYS A 324 -11.32 14.89 6.46
CA LYS A 324 -12.43 15.75 6.88
C LYS A 324 -12.91 15.34 8.27
N SER A 325 -12.85 16.29 9.22
CA SER A 325 -13.24 16.04 10.63
C SER A 325 -12.53 14.82 11.24
N GLY A 326 -11.23 14.63 10.89
CA GLY A 326 -10.40 13.52 11.37
C GLY A 326 -10.77 12.16 10.78
N TRP A 327 -11.37 12.12 9.57
CA TRP A 327 -11.66 10.89 8.83
C TRP A 327 -11.17 10.99 7.39
N PRO A 328 -10.67 9.88 6.83
CA PRO A 328 -10.23 9.86 5.44
C PRO A 328 -11.40 10.05 4.48
N LYS A 329 -11.13 10.74 3.40
CA LYS A 329 -12.02 10.90 2.26
C LYS A 329 -11.22 10.58 0.99
N VAL A 330 -11.73 9.65 0.23
CA VAL A 330 -11.20 9.24 -1.07
C VAL A 330 -12.20 9.64 -2.14
N GLU A 331 -11.73 10.21 -3.23
CA GLU A 331 -12.56 10.61 -4.36
C GLU A 331 -12.19 9.80 -5.58
N ILE A 332 -13.15 9.05 -6.12
CA ILE A 332 -13.02 8.45 -7.44
C ILE A 332 -13.30 9.58 -8.44
N VAL A 333 -12.29 9.95 -9.21
CA VAL A 333 -12.46 10.89 -10.31
C VAL A 333 -12.70 10.07 -11.58
N ASP A 334 -13.95 9.95 -11.96
CA ASP A 334 -14.36 9.30 -13.21
C ASP A 334 -14.65 10.40 -14.24
N LYS A 335 -13.83 10.48 -15.30
CA LYS A 335 -14.09 11.26 -16.49
C LYS A 335 -13.90 10.42 -17.73
#